data_292f948c9569d9cc9936512564ffed33
#
_entry.id   292f948c9569d9cc9936512564ffed33
#
_cell.length_a   1.000
_cell.length_b   1.000
_cell.length_c   1.000
_cell.angle_alpha   90.00
_cell.angle_beta   90.00
_cell.angle_gamma   90.00
#
_symmetry.space_group_name_H-M   'P 1'
#
loop_
_entity.id
_entity.type
_entity.pdbx_description
1 polymer ?
#
loop_
_entity_poly.entity_id
_entity_poly.type
_entity_poly.pdbx_seq_one_letter_code
_entity_poly.pdbx_strand_id
1 'polypeptide(L)'
;MIRTRTATLPIAIFLIAVFAVWLAASLSSAEQTAQRTVASDNRRAAGLAAWQQVYSVLTHARCINCHTATNYPQQGDDRRRHFANVVRGPEGNGVAGLNCATCHQEANADSTGVPGSHNWHLAPLSMAWQDRNDQPLSSAQVCRVLTDRSKNHDMDGPALLKHHAEDTLVGWAWEPGRSINGAQRTLPPLSRPEFAEATRRWVDAGTPCP
;
A
#
# COMPACT_ATOMS: atom_id res chain seq x y z
N MET A 1 35.30 -53.88 -62.59
CA MET A 1 35.22 -52.47 -62.21
C MET A 1 34.02 -52.24 -61.36
N ILE A 2 34.18 -52.18 -60.05
CA ILE A 2 33.10 -51.98 -59.08
C ILE A 2 33.04 -50.46 -58.72
N ARG A 3 31.97 -49.77 -59.11
CA ARG A 3 31.77 -48.37 -58.74
C ARG A 3 31.11 -48.29 -57.36
N THR A 4 31.89 -47.89 -56.37
CA THR A 4 31.34 -47.47 -55.06
C THR A 4 30.63 -46.14 -55.16
N ARG A 5 29.28 -46.12 -55.10
CA ARG A 5 28.51 -44.90 -54.94
C ARG A 5 28.52 -44.53 -53.48
N THR A 6 29.18 -43.47 -53.17
CA THR A 6 29.22 -42.87 -51.81
C THR A 6 27.86 -42.29 -51.46
N ALA A 7 27.24 -42.80 -50.42
CA ALA A 7 25.95 -42.33 -49.88
C ALA A 7 26.16 -41.16 -48.90
N THR A 8 26.49 -40.01 -49.43
CA THR A 8 26.75 -38.79 -48.59
C THR A 8 25.55 -37.82 -48.51
N LEU A 9 24.53 -38.02 -49.33
CA LEU A 9 23.37 -37.11 -49.41
C LEU A 9 22.38 -37.13 -48.20
N PRO A 10 22.10 -38.26 -47.53
CA PRO A 10 21.14 -38.29 -46.43
C PRO A 10 21.59 -37.61 -45.15
N ILE A 11 22.90 -37.60 -44.86
CA ILE A 11 23.48 -37.01 -43.64
C ILE A 11 23.40 -35.47 -43.67
N ALA A 12 23.63 -34.87 -44.83
CA ALA A 12 23.56 -33.40 -44.96
C ALA A 12 22.11 -32.87 -44.76
N ILE A 13 21.12 -33.57 -45.29
CA ILE A 13 19.68 -33.22 -45.12
C ILE A 13 19.27 -33.33 -43.66
N PHE A 14 19.72 -34.38 -42.98
CA PHE A 14 19.38 -34.59 -41.57
C PHE A 14 19.99 -33.47 -40.66
N LEU A 15 21.23 -33.07 -40.90
CA LEU A 15 21.90 -31.99 -40.17
C LEU A 15 21.22 -30.64 -40.39
N ILE A 16 20.76 -30.33 -41.60
CA ILE A 16 20.03 -29.10 -41.92
C ILE A 16 18.69 -29.09 -41.23
N ALA A 17 17.96 -30.21 -41.17
CA ALA A 17 16.70 -30.29 -40.49
C ALA A 17 16.84 -30.12 -38.98
N VAL A 18 17.83 -30.74 -38.36
CA VAL A 18 18.11 -30.59 -36.92
C VAL A 18 18.52 -29.14 -36.60
N PHE A 19 19.32 -28.50 -37.43
CA PHE A 19 19.70 -27.10 -37.24
C PHE A 19 18.53 -26.14 -37.39
N ALA A 20 17.63 -26.38 -38.35
CA ALA A 20 16.40 -25.57 -38.53
C ALA A 20 15.45 -25.69 -37.35
N VAL A 21 15.26 -26.89 -36.78
CA VAL A 21 14.47 -27.10 -35.58
C VAL A 21 15.08 -26.40 -34.36
N TRP A 22 16.40 -26.45 -34.24
CA TRP A 22 17.12 -25.79 -33.16
C TRP A 22 16.99 -24.25 -33.24
N LEU A 23 17.13 -23.72 -34.45
CA LEU A 23 16.97 -22.26 -34.71
C LEU A 23 15.51 -21.81 -34.40
N ALA A 24 14.51 -22.57 -34.81
CA ALA A 24 13.11 -22.27 -34.54
C ALA A 24 12.81 -22.32 -33.04
N ALA A 25 13.33 -23.29 -32.30
CA ALA A 25 13.20 -23.39 -30.86
C ALA A 25 13.87 -22.23 -30.11
N SER A 26 15.03 -21.78 -30.56
CA SER A 26 15.73 -20.63 -29.95
C SER A 26 15.04 -19.29 -30.22
N LEU A 27 14.45 -19.11 -31.40
CA LEU A 27 13.64 -17.91 -31.73
C LEU A 27 12.37 -17.86 -30.90
N SER A 28 11.66 -18.97 -30.74
CA SER A 28 10.44 -19.02 -29.92
C SER A 28 10.73 -18.78 -28.44
N SER A 29 11.88 -19.21 -27.93
CA SER A 29 12.29 -18.96 -26.54
C SER A 29 12.62 -17.48 -26.30
N ALA A 30 13.27 -16.83 -27.25
CA ALA A 30 13.59 -15.39 -27.17
C ALA A 30 12.31 -14.53 -27.20
N GLU A 31 11.36 -14.88 -28.06
CA GLU A 31 10.07 -14.19 -28.16
C GLU A 31 9.22 -14.37 -26.89
N GLN A 32 9.16 -15.57 -26.32
CA GLN A 32 8.51 -15.83 -25.05
C GLN A 32 9.14 -15.05 -23.89
N THR A 33 10.45 -14.94 -23.87
CA THR A 33 11.18 -14.16 -22.86
C THR A 33 10.84 -12.67 -22.97
N ALA A 34 10.85 -12.12 -24.18
CA ALA A 34 10.49 -10.74 -24.44
C ALA A 34 9.04 -10.43 -24.03
N GLN A 35 8.10 -11.33 -24.37
CA GLN A 35 6.69 -11.19 -23.95
C GLN A 35 6.51 -11.23 -22.44
N ARG A 36 7.23 -12.10 -21.72
CA ARG A 36 7.21 -12.16 -20.26
C ARG A 36 7.75 -10.89 -19.62
N THR A 37 8.83 -10.34 -20.18
CA THR A 37 9.42 -9.08 -19.69
C THR A 37 8.43 -7.93 -19.86
N VAL A 38 7.83 -7.76 -21.03
CA VAL A 38 6.82 -6.73 -21.28
C VAL A 38 5.61 -6.89 -20.36
N ALA A 39 5.13 -8.12 -20.13
CA ALA A 39 4.03 -8.38 -19.23
C ALA A 39 4.37 -8.05 -17.75
N SER A 40 5.60 -8.32 -17.32
CA SER A 40 6.08 -7.96 -15.97
C SER A 40 6.19 -6.45 -15.79
N ASP A 41 6.71 -5.75 -16.78
CA ASP A 41 6.85 -4.29 -16.75
C ASP A 41 5.50 -3.59 -16.74
N ASN A 42 4.55 -4.07 -17.54
CA ASN A 42 3.18 -3.57 -17.54
C ASN A 42 2.49 -3.79 -16.19
N ARG A 43 2.65 -4.96 -15.58
CA ARG A 43 2.12 -5.26 -14.25
C ARG A 43 2.72 -4.34 -13.20
N ARG A 44 4.03 -4.16 -13.21
CA ARG A 44 4.72 -3.23 -12.31
C ARG A 44 4.21 -1.79 -12.49
N ALA A 45 4.09 -1.32 -13.72
CA ALA A 45 3.59 0.02 -14.00
C ALA A 45 2.15 0.22 -13.50
N ALA A 46 1.27 -0.76 -13.72
CA ALA A 46 -0.10 -0.74 -13.19
C ALA A 46 -0.12 -0.73 -11.65
N GLY A 47 0.75 -1.50 -11.01
CA GLY A 47 0.91 -1.51 -9.56
C GLY A 47 1.39 -0.17 -9.01
N LEU A 48 2.35 0.48 -9.66
CA LEU A 48 2.82 1.82 -9.28
C LEU A 48 1.73 2.88 -9.44
N ALA A 49 0.92 2.80 -10.49
CA ALA A 49 -0.23 3.68 -10.67
C ALA A 49 -1.28 3.49 -9.57
N ALA A 50 -1.57 2.25 -9.20
CA ALA A 50 -2.45 1.93 -8.08
C ALA A 50 -1.87 2.42 -6.75
N TRP A 51 -0.57 2.27 -6.54
CA TRP A 51 0.12 2.80 -5.36
C TRP A 51 -0.05 4.32 -5.20
N GLN A 52 0.00 5.11 -6.28
CA GLN A 52 -0.22 6.57 -6.17
C GLN A 52 -1.62 6.89 -5.64
N GLN A 53 -2.62 6.12 -6.01
CA GLN A 53 -3.97 6.25 -5.47
C GLN A 53 -4.01 5.89 -3.97
N VAL A 54 -3.37 4.80 -3.58
CA VAL A 54 -3.22 4.42 -2.16
C VAL A 54 -2.52 5.54 -1.38
N TYR A 55 -1.38 6.02 -1.87
CA TYR A 55 -0.60 7.06 -1.22
C TYR A 55 -1.38 8.37 -1.01
N SER A 56 -2.22 8.75 -1.96
CA SER A 56 -3.05 9.96 -1.82
C SER A 56 -4.04 9.88 -0.65
N VAL A 57 -4.53 8.67 -0.34
CA VAL A 57 -5.38 8.43 0.83
C VAL A 57 -4.55 8.42 2.12
N LEU A 58 -3.42 7.72 2.12
CA LEU A 58 -2.57 7.58 3.32
C LEU A 58 -2.04 8.94 3.83
N THR A 59 -1.81 9.89 2.93
CA THR A 59 -1.34 11.25 3.29
C THR A 59 -2.46 12.24 3.58
N HIS A 60 -3.72 11.82 3.46
CA HIS A 60 -4.85 12.63 3.88
C HIS A 60 -4.91 12.77 5.40
N ALA A 61 -5.42 13.91 5.91
CA ALA A 61 -5.49 14.20 7.34
C ALA A 61 -6.18 13.10 8.18
N ARG A 62 -7.16 12.39 7.58
CA ARG A 62 -7.88 11.29 8.28
C ARG A 62 -6.97 10.09 8.60
N CYS A 63 -5.88 9.91 7.89
CA CYS A 63 -4.92 8.82 8.09
C CYS A 63 -3.65 9.33 8.80
N ILE A 64 -3.02 10.38 8.25
CA ILE A 64 -1.71 10.83 8.70
C ILE A 64 -1.72 11.45 10.11
N ASN A 65 -2.88 11.94 10.60
CA ASN A 65 -3.03 12.45 11.97
C ASN A 65 -2.76 11.37 13.02
N CYS A 66 -3.10 10.10 12.74
CA CYS A 66 -2.81 8.96 13.60
C CYS A 66 -1.44 8.34 13.29
N HIS A 67 -1.03 8.36 12.01
CA HIS A 67 0.28 7.90 11.55
C HIS A 67 1.36 8.98 11.66
N THR A 68 1.36 9.70 12.78
CA THR A 68 2.27 10.80 13.09
C THR A 68 3.58 10.31 13.70
N ALA A 69 4.69 11.01 13.41
CA ALA A 69 6.00 10.80 14.06
C ALA A 69 6.12 11.50 15.42
N THR A 70 5.12 12.31 15.80
CA THR A 70 5.14 13.08 17.04
C THR A 70 4.80 12.24 18.27
N ASN A 71 5.18 12.74 19.44
CA ASN A 71 4.77 12.17 20.74
C ASN A 71 3.35 12.62 21.14
N TYR A 72 2.56 13.06 20.21
CA TYR A 72 1.18 13.49 20.43
C TYR A 72 0.34 13.20 19.17
N PRO A 73 -0.96 12.97 19.28
CA PRO A 73 -1.82 12.88 18.11
C PRO A 73 -1.98 14.25 17.45
N GLN A 74 -2.16 14.25 16.15
CA GLN A 74 -2.62 15.41 15.39
C GLN A 74 -4.14 15.38 15.21
N GLN A 75 -4.75 16.53 14.95
CA GLN A 75 -6.20 16.65 14.74
C GLN A 75 -6.52 17.71 13.70
N GLY A 76 -7.74 17.60 13.16
CA GLY A 76 -8.25 18.54 12.16
C GLY A 76 -7.68 18.31 10.78
N ASP A 77 -8.16 19.08 9.81
CA ASP A 77 -7.72 19.02 8.44
C ASP A 77 -6.37 19.75 8.26
N ASP A 78 -6.08 20.68 9.17
CA ASP A 78 -4.82 21.40 9.31
C ASP A 78 -3.73 20.63 10.07
N ARG A 79 -4.02 19.42 10.54
CA ARG A 79 -3.11 18.53 11.26
C ARG A 79 -2.43 19.17 12.48
N ARG A 80 -3.12 20.09 13.14
CA ARG A 80 -2.59 20.73 14.35
C ARG A 80 -2.45 19.73 15.49
N ARG A 81 -1.65 20.08 16.49
CA ARG A 81 -1.51 19.30 17.72
C ARG A 81 -2.89 19.11 18.37
N HIS A 82 -3.15 17.91 18.86
CA HIS A 82 -4.36 17.60 19.63
C HIS A 82 -4.45 18.51 20.87
N PHE A 83 -5.65 19.05 21.12
CA PHE A 83 -5.89 19.87 22.33
C PHE A 83 -5.80 19.00 23.59
N ALA A 84 -5.93 19.62 24.78
CA ALA A 84 -5.80 18.97 26.09
C ALA A 84 -4.41 18.33 26.37
N ASN A 85 -3.37 18.67 25.59
CA ASN A 85 -2.02 18.17 25.74
C ASN A 85 -1.91 16.64 25.81
N VAL A 86 -2.79 15.95 25.12
CA VAL A 86 -2.72 14.49 24.99
C VAL A 86 -1.38 14.09 24.39
N VAL A 87 -0.78 13.04 24.95
CA VAL A 87 0.46 12.43 24.46
C VAL A 87 0.20 11.00 24.05
N ARG A 88 1.08 10.47 23.19
CA ARG A 88 0.97 9.13 22.60
C ARG A 88 0.87 8.01 23.65
N GLY A 89 1.68 8.08 24.70
CA GLY A 89 1.87 6.94 25.62
C GLY A 89 2.62 5.77 24.97
N PRO A 90 2.96 4.74 25.73
CA PRO A 90 3.77 3.61 25.23
C PRO A 90 3.08 2.81 24.13
N GLU A 91 1.78 2.60 24.23
CA GLU A 91 0.99 1.76 23.30
C GLU A 91 0.19 2.58 22.26
N GLY A 92 0.40 3.90 22.19
CA GLY A 92 -0.42 4.76 21.31
C GLY A 92 -1.83 5.08 21.85
N ASN A 93 -2.18 4.61 23.03
CA ASN A 93 -3.50 4.77 23.66
C ASN A 93 -3.58 5.96 24.63
N GLY A 94 -2.56 6.83 24.64
CA GLY A 94 -2.44 7.89 25.66
C GLY A 94 -1.77 7.41 26.93
N VAL A 95 -1.88 8.19 27.99
CA VAL A 95 -1.30 7.91 29.31
C VAL A 95 -2.39 7.82 30.39
N ALA A 96 -2.03 7.30 31.56
CA ALA A 96 -2.94 7.25 32.70
C ALA A 96 -3.55 8.65 32.99
N GLY A 97 -4.86 8.74 33.11
CA GLY A 97 -5.62 9.99 33.27
C GLY A 97 -5.93 10.74 31.97
N LEU A 98 -5.28 10.46 30.86
CA LEU A 98 -5.55 11.00 29.52
C LEU A 98 -5.48 9.89 28.45
N ASN A 99 -6.12 8.77 28.73
CA ASN A 99 -6.27 7.69 27.75
C ASN A 99 -7.24 8.12 26.64
N CYS A 100 -6.96 7.70 25.41
CA CYS A 100 -7.80 8.03 24.25
C CYS A 100 -9.28 7.68 24.47
N ALA A 101 -9.56 6.50 25.01
CA ALA A 101 -10.91 6.02 25.30
C ALA A 101 -11.64 6.84 26.38
N THR A 102 -10.98 7.75 27.10
CA THR A 102 -11.67 8.66 28.04
C THR A 102 -12.61 9.60 27.30
N CYS A 103 -12.24 10.02 26.07
CA CYS A 103 -13.03 10.93 25.24
C CYS A 103 -13.58 10.26 23.96
N HIS A 104 -12.77 9.40 23.33
CA HIS A 104 -13.13 8.72 22.07
C HIS A 104 -13.83 7.40 22.39
N GLN A 105 -15.13 7.37 22.15
CA GLN A 105 -15.98 6.20 22.39
C GLN A 105 -16.14 5.37 21.09
N GLU A 106 -17.02 4.37 21.09
CA GLU A 106 -17.28 3.48 19.98
C GLU A 106 -17.87 4.15 18.73
N ALA A 107 -18.39 5.38 18.87
CA ALA A 107 -18.98 6.16 17.79
C ALA A 107 -18.71 7.65 17.95
N ASN A 108 -18.86 8.41 16.87
CA ASN A 108 -18.78 9.86 16.89
C ASN A 108 -19.83 10.46 17.84
N ALA A 109 -19.43 11.44 18.65
CA ALA A 109 -20.33 12.22 19.50
C ALA A 109 -20.64 13.56 18.80
N ASP A 110 -21.70 13.60 17.99
CA ASP A 110 -22.05 14.76 17.15
C ASP A 110 -22.29 16.03 17.97
N SER A 111 -22.83 15.90 19.19
CA SER A 111 -23.10 17.05 20.08
C SER A 111 -21.84 17.76 20.58
N THR A 112 -20.72 17.04 20.68
CA THR A 112 -19.43 17.56 21.15
C THR A 112 -18.39 17.66 20.05
N GLY A 113 -18.65 17.04 18.90
CA GLY A 113 -17.71 16.93 17.80
C GLY A 113 -16.50 16.04 18.12
N VAL A 114 -16.55 15.21 19.15
CA VAL A 114 -15.51 14.23 19.47
C VAL A 114 -15.67 13.03 18.54
N PRO A 115 -14.64 12.67 17.76
CA PRO A 115 -14.70 11.48 16.93
C PRO A 115 -14.63 10.21 17.78
N GLY A 116 -15.20 9.12 17.28
CA GLY A 116 -15.15 7.83 17.94
C GLY A 116 -15.17 6.67 16.95
N SER A 117 -14.56 5.60 17.32
CA SER A 117 -14.55 4.30 16.66
C SER A 117 -14.00 3.26 17.63
N HIS A 118 -14.30 2.00 17.39
CA HIS A 118 -13.75 0.91 18.18
C HIS A 118 -12.23 0.99 18.27
N ASN A 119 -11.69 0.82 19.49
CA ASN A 119 -10.24 0.77 19.75
C ASN A 119 -9.48 2.01 19.23
N TRP A 120 -9.93 3.21 19.58
CA TRP A 120 -9.30 4.47 19.18
C TRP A 120 -7.86 4.61 19.71
N HIS A 121 -6.88 4.61 18.83
CA HIS A 121 -5.46 4.70 19.19
C HIS A 121 -4.61 5.31 18.06
N LEU A 122 -3.37 5.67 18.36
CA LEU A 122 -2.38 6.08 17.37
C LEU A 122 -1.68 4.86 16.76
N ALA A 123 -1.38 4.91 15.48
CA ALA A 123 -0.51 3.93 14.85
C ALA A 123 0.87 3.91 15.54
N PRO A 124 1.57 2.79 15.59
CA PRO A 124 2.91 2.71 16.18
C PRO A 124 3.89 3.64 15.45
N LEU A 125 4.91 4.13 16.14
CA LEU A 125 5.92 5.02 15.56
C LEU A 125 6.65 4.40 14.35
N SER A 126 6.76 3.08 14.30
CA SER A 126 7.29 2.37 13.14
C SER A 126 6.46 2.57 11.86
N MET A 127 5.18 2.93 12.02
CA MET A 127 4.22 3.19 10.94
C MET A 127 3.90 4.68 10.79
N ALA A 128 4.81 5.57 11.21
CA ALA A 128 4.67 7.00 10.93
C ALA A 128 4.87 7.28 9.43
N TRP A 129 4.02 8.14 8.86
CA TRP A 129 4.07 8.55 7.44
C TRP A 129 4.46 10.04 7.28
N GLN A 130 5.00 10.61 8.31
CA GLN A 130 5.59 11.96 8.30
C GLN A 130 6.95 11.94 9.02
N ASP A 131 7.75 12.95 8.75
CA ASP A 131 9.02 13.16 9.42
C ASP A 131 8.85 13.88 10.77
N ARG A 132 9.96 14.18 11.43
CA ARG A 132 9.97 14.88 12.73
C ARG A 132 9.55 16.37 12.65
N ASN A 133 9.46 16.91 11.43
CA ASN A 133 9.01 18.28 11.16
C ASN A 133 7.56 18.29 10.65
N ASP A 134 6.81 17.21 10.91
CA ASP A 134 5.41 17.02 10.51
C ASP A 134 5.17 17.05 8.99
N GLN A 135 6.23 16.88 8.17
CA GLN A 135 6.09 16.82 6.72
C GLN A 135 5.79 15.38 6.28
N PRO A 136 4.80 15.18 5.39
CA PRO A 136 4.54 13.85 4.84
C PRO A 136 5.80 13.25 4.21
N LEU A 137 6.06 11.98 4.47
CA LEU A 137 7.10 11.22 3.79
C LEU A 137 6.77 11.12 2.29
N SER A 138 7.81 11.01 1.46
CA SER A 138 7.61 10.79 0.02
C SER A 138 6.89 9.46 -0.24
N SER A 139 6.26 9.37 -1.40
CA SER A 139 5.55 8.17 -1.87
C SER A 139 6.41 6.90 -1.76
N ALA A 140 7.68 6.99 -2.16
CA ALA A 140 8.63 5.89 -2.03
C ALA A 140 8.93 5.52 -0.56
N GLN A 141 9.01 6.50 0.34
CA GLN A 141 9.28 6.25 1.76
C GLN A 141 8.09 5.59 2.44
N VAL A 142 6.86 6.10 2.22
CA VAL A 142 5.64 5.51 2.79
C VAL A 142 5.46 4.08 2.28
N CYS A 143 5.70 3.83 0.97
CA CYS A 143 5.63 2.49 0.41
C CYS A 143 6.57 1.52 1.13
N ARG A 144 7.84 1.91 1.31
CA ARG A 144 8.81 1.08 2.01
C ARG A 144 8.46 0.83 3.48
N VAL A 145 7.90 1.83 4.17
CA VAL A 145 7.42 1.66 5.55
C VAL A 145 6.26 0.67 5.58
N LEU A 146 5.30 0.81 4.67
CA LEU A 146 4.10 -0.02 4.63
C LEU A 146 4.40 -1.49 4.26
N THR A 147 5.41 -1.73 3.42
CA THR A 147 5.80 -3.08 2.99
C THR A 147 6.86 -3.74 3.88
N ASP A 148 7.43 -3.00 4.83
CA ASP A 148 8.40 -3.53 5.79
C ASP A 148 7.67 -4.27 6.92
N ARG A 149 7.69 -5.60 6.86
CA ARG A 149 7.00 -6.48 7.83
C ARG A 149 7.49 -6.30 9.26
N SER A 150 8.73 -5.85 9.44
CA SER A 150 9.26 -5.54 10.78
C SER A 150 8.63 -4.29 11.41
N LYS A 151 7.97 -3.45 10.59
CA LYS A 151 7.34 -2.18 11.02
C LYS A 151 5.83 -2.25 11.09
N ASN A 152 5.21 -3.05 10.21
CA ASN A 152 3.77 -3.09 9.97
C ASN A 152 3.04 -4.24 10.69
N HIS A 153 3.56 -4.75 11.81
CA HIS A 153 3.01 -5.90 12.55
C HIS A 153 2.96 -7.20 11.72
N ASP A 154 3.99 -7.43 10.91
CA ASP A 154 4.15 -8.61 10.06
C ASP A 154 3.05 -8.78 8.99
N MET A 155 2.36 -7.70 8.60
CA MET A 155 1.35 -7.76 7.56
C MET A 155 1.99 -7.95 6.18
N ASP A 156 1.52 -8.95 5.46
CA ASP A 156 1.76 -9.12 4.02
C ASP A 156 0.72 -8.36 3.17
N GLY A 157 0.81 -8.47 1.85
CA GLY A 157 -0.11 -7.78 0.94
C GLY A 157 -1.60 -8.07 1.21
N PRO A 158 -2.02 -9.34 1.31
CA PRO A 158 -3.40 -9.69 1.68
C PRO A 158 -3.84 -9.13 3.02
N ALA A 159 -2.99 -9.15 4.04
CA ALA A 159 -3.28 -8.60 5.36
C ALA A 159 -3.42 -7.06 5.31
N LEU A 160 -2.58 -6.36 4.55
CA LEU A 160 -2.71 -4.93 4.29
C LEU A 160 -4.02 -4.59 3.58
N LEU A 161 -4.40 -5.38 2.57
CA LEU A 161 -5.68 -5.21 1.89
C LEU A 161 -6.85 -5.38 2.87
N LYS A 162 -6.82 -6.41 3.70
CA LYS A 162 -7.84 -6.66 4.70
C LYS A 162 -7.93 -5.49 5.71
N HIS A 163 -6.79 -5.02 6.20
CA HIS A 163 -6.73 -3.88 7.12
C HIS A 163 -7.34 -2.62 6.48
N HIS A 164 -6.99 -2.28 5.25
CA HIS A 164 -7.54 -1.12 4.54
C HIS A 164 -9.05 -1.25 4.27
N ALA A 165 -9.52 -2.45 3.94
CA ALA A 165 -10.91 -2.69 3.55
C ALA A 165 -11.86 -2.88 4.73
N GLU A 166 -11.42 -3.51 5.82
CA GLU A 166 -12.32 -4.05 6.84
C GLU A 166 -12.14 -3.44 8.24
N ASP A 167 -10.95 -2.90 8.56
CA ASP A 167 -10.68 -2.36 9.90
C ASP A 167 -11.63 -1.19 10.23
N THR A 168 -12.21 -1.20 11.43
CA THR A 168 -13.21 -0.22 11.86
C THR A 168 -12.61 1.16 12.08
N LEU A 169 -11.41 1.23 12.66
CA LEU A 169 -10.73 2.51 12.89
C LEU A 169 -10.27 3.13 11.57
N VAL A 170 -9.80 2.31 10.61
CA VAL A 170 -9.53 2.77 9.24
C VAL A 170 -10.81 3.26 8.58
N GLY A 171 -11.92 2.53 8.74
CA GLY A 171 -13.23 2.89 8.19
C GLY A 171 -13.76 4.24 8.67
N TRP A 172 -13.42 4.64 9.90
CA TRP A 172 -13.77 5.95 10.43
C TRP A 172 -13.33 7.10 9.52
N ALA A 173 -12.24 6.95 8.75
CA ALA A 173 -11.77 8.00 7.84
C ALA A 173 -12.82 8.47 6.84
N TRP A 174 -13.80 7.64 6.50
CA TRP A 174 -14.89 7.95 5.57
C TRP A 174 -16.20 8.34 6.27
N GLU A 175 -16.28 8.12 7.58
CA GLU A 175 -17.39 8.51 8.44
C GLU A 175 -16.92 9.37 9.62
N PRO A 176 -16.12 10.45 9.38
CA PRO A 176 -15.40 11.14 10.45
C PRO A 176 -16.31 12.05 11.29
N GLY A 177 -17.59 12.16 10.96
CA GLY A 177 -18.55 13.03 11.65
C GLY A 177 -18.23 14.52 11.49
N ARG A 178 -18.73 15.33 12.41
CA ARG A 178 -18.55 16.79 12.43
C ARG A 178 -17.51 17.19 13.46
N SER A 179 -16.88 18.32 13.25
CA SER A 179 -16.03 18.98 14.25
C SER A 179 -16.88 19.72 15.28
N ILE A 180 -16.25 20.17 16.38
CA ILE A 180 -16.96 20.87 17.48
C ILE A 180 -17.71 22.15 17.04
N ASN A 181 -17.26 22.79 15.98
CA ASN A 181 -17.96 23.94 15.37
C ASN A 181 -19.05 23.55 14.39
N GLY A 182 -19.39 22.26 14.29
CA GLY A 182 -20.39 21.72 13.37
C GLY A 182 -19.95 21.56 11.93
N ALA A 183 -18.72 21.95 11.57
CA ALA A 183 -18.21 21.80 10.22
C ALA A 183 -18.00 20.30 9.87
N GLN A 184 -18.35 19.92 8.65
CA GLN A 184 -18.05 18.59 8.14
C GLN A 184 -16.54 18.41 7.98
N ARG A 185 -15.99 17.31 8.48
CA ARG A 185 -14.59 16.95 8.26
C ARG A 185 -14.40 16.51 6.82
N THR A 186 -13.26 16.86 6.22
CA THR A 186 -12.95 16.43 4.85
C THR A 186 -12.79 14.91 4.77
N LEU A 187 -13.14 14.36 3.63
CA LEU A 187 -12.99 12.93 3.33
C LEU A 187 -11.74 12.67 2.51
N PRO A 188 -11.17 11.45 2.59
CA PRO A 188 -10.11 11.03 1.68
C PRO A 188 -10.50 11.20 0.20
N PRO A 189 -9.52 11.33 -0.71
CA PRO A 189 -9.78 11.60 -2.14
C PRO A 189 -10.46 10.45 -2.89
N LEU A 190 -10.43 9.24 -2.34
CA LEU A 190 -11.13 8.06 -2.85
C LEU A 190 -12.20 7.63 -1.85
N SER A 191 -13.29 7.06 -2.32
CA SER A 191 -14.20 6.30 -1.45
C SER A 191 -13.51 5.08 -0.85
N ARG A 192 -14.03 4.53 0.25
CA ARG A 192 -13.45 3.34 0.88
C ARG A 192 -13.37 2.14 -0.08
N PRO A 193 -14.41 1.82 -0.89
CA PRO A 193 -14.30 0.75 -1.90
C PRO A 193 -13.23 1.01 -2.96
N GLU A 194 -13.08 2.26 -3.44
CA GLU A 194 -12.05 2.61 -4.41
C GLU A 194 -10.64 2.50 -3.81
N PHE A 195 -10.47 2.89 -2.55
CA PHE A 195 -9.20 2.71 -1.83
C PHE A 195 -8.84 1.23 -1.65
N ALA A 196 -9.80 0.39 -1.25
CA ALA A 196 -9.62 -1.06 -1.16
C ALA A 196 -9.26 -1.67 -2.51
N GLU A 197 -9.93 -1.24 -3.58
CA GLU A 197 -9.64 -1.70 -4.94
C GLU A 197 -8.27 -1.25 -5.44
N ALA A 198 -7.86 -0.01 -5.14
CA ALA A 198 -6.50 0.46 -5.45
C ALA A 198 -5.45 -0.36 -4.68
N THR A 199 -5.70 -0.64 -3.39
CA THR A 199 -4.83 -1.50 -2.58
C THR A 199 -4.76 -2.91 -3.17
N ARG A 200 -5.88 -3.51 -3.57
CA ARG A 200 -5.92 -4.84 -4.20
C ARG A 200 -5.05 -4.88 -5.46
N ARG A 201 -5.22 -3.92 -6.38
CA ARG A 201 -4.42 -3.84 -7.61
C ARG A 201 -2.92 -3.70 -7.33
N TRP A 202 -2.57 -2.92 -6.32
CA TRP A 202 -1.18 -2.76 -5.90
C TRP A 202 -0.61 -4.08 -5.33
N VAL A 203 -1.39 -4.78 -4.49
CA VAL A 203 -1.02 -6.09 -3.91
C VAL A 203 -0.88 -7.15 -5.00
N ASP A 204 -1.84 -7.25 -5.94
CA ASP A 204 -1.82 -8.21 -7.06
C ASP A 204 -0.61 -7.98 -7.99
N ALA A 205 -0.11 -6.76 -8.06
CA ALA A 205 1.10 -6.42 -8.80
C ALA A 205 2.41 -6.73 -8.04
N GLY A 206 2.33 -7.26 -6.81
CA GLY A 206 3.49 -7.58 -5.97
C GLY A 206 4.01 -6.41 -5.14
N THR A 207 3.13 -5.50 -4.76
CA THR A 207 3.44 -4.33 -3.91
C THR A 207 4.64 -3.48 -4.38
N PRO A 208 4.73 -3.11 -5.67
CA PRO A 208 5.88 -2.35 -6.16
C PRO A 208 5.95 -0.97 -5.52
N CYS A 209 7.15 -0.57 -5.11
CA CYS A 209 7.44 0.78 -4.64
C CYS A 209 8.13 1.62 -5.73
N PRO A 210 7.87 2.97 -5.77
CA PRO A 210 8.58 3.90 -6.65
C PRO A 210 10.08 3.98 -6.37
#